data_9aac72c07feb7bf22f058fae8a97ff1d
#
_entry.id   9aac72c07feb7bf22f058fae8a97ff1d
#
_cell.length_a   1.000
_cell.length_b   1.000
_cell.length_c   1.000
_cell.angle_alpha   90.00
_cell.angle_beta   90.00
_cell.angle_gamma   90.00
#
_symmetry.space_group_name_H-M   'P 1'
#
loop_
_entity.id
_entity.type
_entity.pdbx_description
1 polymer ?
#
loop_
_entity_poly.entity_id
_entity_poly.type
_entity_poly.pdbx_seq_one_letter_code
_entity_poly.pdbx_strand_id
1 'polypeptide(L)'
;MQKKNNLGFLAIECSGHGKSTGKFIDGNISKWSKDVHISIKKIVKKNNFILVGSSMGAWLSINQFSFFKKQIKGFIGIGSAPEFLEHLMWKKFTKEMKNETIKKGIYNLKHGNYEYPITYQLIKDGRKNKVLEKKISSKIKVTMIHGNKDEVVPQKYSKQVLRIFTTAKKKFVKINNGDHSLSNKKGLKKIVLELNKIVSDII
;
A
#
# COMPACT_ATOMS: atom_id res chain seq x y z
N MET A 1 -13.41 -17.68 -1.45
CA MET A 1 -12.06 -17.93 -2.04
C MET A 1 -11.24 -18.87 -1.18
N GLN A 2 -11.04 -18.57 0.11
CA GLN A 2 -10.26 -19.40 1.04
C GLN A 2 -10.74 -20.86 1.09
N LYS A 3 -12.05 -21.10 1.26
CA LYS A 3 -12.64 -22.46 1.30
C LYS A 3 -12.46 -23.26 -0.01
N LYS A 4 -12.39 -22.59 -1.17
CA LYS A 4 -12.33 -23.26 -2.47
C LYS A 4 -10.93 -23.74 -2.83
N ASN A 5 -9.89 -23.08 -2.35
CA ASN A 5 -8.48 -23.33 -2.73
C ASN A 5 -7.60 -23.74 -1.53
N ASN A 6 -8.18 -23.95 -0.36
CA ASN A 6 -7.47 -24.27 0.90
C ASN A 6 -6.32 -23.28 1.22
N LEU A 7 -6.53 -21.98 0.92
CA LEU A 7 -5.54 -20.93 1.15
C LEU A 7 -5.73 -20.25 2.49
N GLY A 8 -4.65 -20.05 3.21
CA GLY A 8 -4.62 -19.18 4.38
C GLY A 8 -4.84 -17.72 4.00
N PHE A 9 -5.44 -16.93 4.90
CA PHE A 9 -5.65 -15.49 4.75
C PHE A 9 -5.17 -14.77 6.00
N LEU A 10 -4.31 -13.76 5.79
CA LEU A 10 -3.82 -12.88 6.85
C LEU A 10 -4.17 -11.44 6.51
N ALA A 11 -5.05 -10.83 7.28
CA ALA A 11 -5.27 -9.39 7.28
C ALA A 11 -4.43 -8.73 8.35
N ILE A 12 -3.75 -7.64 8.01
CA ILE A 12 -2.87 -6.92 8.91
C ILE A 12 -3.40 -5.51 9.09
N GLU A 13 -3.65 -5.15 10.34
CA GLU A 13 -3.99 -3.81 10.77
C GLU A 13 -2.80 -3.26 11.55
N CYS A 14 -2.15 -2.23 11.01
CA CYS A 14 -0.93 -1.67 11.59
C CYS A 14 -1.18 -0.98 12.92
N SER A 15 -0.16 -0.87 13.77
CA SER A 15 -0.23 -0.15 15.05
C SER A 15 -0.81 1.26 14.88
N GLY A 16 -1.71 1.64 15.80
CA GLY A 16 -2.43 2.92 15.77
C GLY A 16 -3.55 3.02 14.72
N HIS A 17 -3.91 1.92 14.03
CA HIS A 17 -5.05 1.84 13.13
C HIS A 17 -6.12 0.90 13.69
N GLY A 18 -7.39 1.23 13.43
CA GLY A 18 -8.55 0.41 13.77
C GLY A 18 -8.54 -0.10 15.21
N LYS A 19 -8.48 -1.42 15.40
CA LYS A 19 -8.45 -2.09 16.72
C LYS A 19 -7.04 -2.40 17.21
N SER A 20 -6.00 -2.13 16.43
CA SER A 20 -4.62 -2.36 16.84
C SER A 20 -4.18 -1.36 17.92
N THR A 21 -3.33 -1.83 18.82
CA THR A 21 -2.78 -1.01 19.90
C THR A 21 -1.87 0.11 19.38
N GLY A 22 -1.61 1.11 20.22
CA GLY A 22 -0.78 2.27 19.91
C GLY A 22 -1.60 3.47 19.44
N LYS A 23 -0.91 4.60 19.23
CA LYS A 23 -1.52 5.83 18.73
C LYS A 23 -1.07 6.10 17.30
N PHE A 24 -1.97 6.58 16.45
CA PHE A 24 -1.65 6.93 15.05
C PHE A 24 -0.50 7.93 14.95
N ILE A 25 -0.45 8.92 15.86
CA ILE A 25 0.60 9.95 15.89
C ILE A 25 2.00 9.40 16.11
N ASP A 26 2.13 8.20 16.71
CA ASP A 26 3.40 7.50 16.94
C ASP A 26 3.78 6.61 15.75
N GLY A 27 2.93 6.56 14.73
CA GLY A 27 3.08 5.75 13.54
C GLY A 27 3.92 6.44 12.46
N ASN A 28 4.56 5.63 11.64
CA ASN A 28 5.26 6.06 10.43
C ASN A 28 5.47 4.85 9.49
N ILE A 29 5.96 5.10 8.30
CA ILE A 29 6.12 4.06 7.27
C ILE A 29 7.07 2.96 7.71
N SER A 30 8.16 3.29 8.40
CA SER A 30 9.11 2.30 8.94
C SER A 30 8.46 1.39 9.97
N LYS A 31 7.72 1.98 10.93
CA LYS A 31 7.01 1.23 11.99
C LYS A 31 5.94 0.32 11.40
N TRP A 32 5.11 0.83 10.52
CA TRP A 32 4.05 0.04 9.89
C TRP A 32 4.60 -1.03 8.94
N SER A 33 5.70 -0.76 8.24
CA SER A 33 6.42 -1.78 7.46
C SER A 33 6.98 -2.89 8.36
N LYS A 34 7.44 -2.55 9.57
CA LYS A 34 7.90 -3.51 10.58
C LYS A 34 6.74 -4.35 11.13
N ASP A 35 5.57 -3.75 11.35
CA ASP A 35 4.36 -4.49 11.78
C ASP A 35 3.99 -5.56 10.75
N VAL A 36 3.99 -5.20 9.46
CA VAL A 36 3.76 -6.14 8.36
C VAL A 36 4.84 -7.22 8.32
N HIS A 37 6.12 -6.84 8.44
CA HIS A 37 7.24 -7.78 8.46
C HIS A 37 7.12 -8.81 9.59
N ILE A 38 6.85 -8.36 10.82
CA ILE A 38 6.71 -9.24 11.99
C ILE A 38 5.53 -10.20 11.82
N SER A 39 4.39 -9.71 11.32
CA SER A 39 3.19 -10.51 11.08
C SER A 39 3.46 -11.61 10.05
N ILE A 40 4.10 -11.28 8.93
CA ILE A 40 4.50 -12.27 7.93
C ILE A 40 5.46 -13.28 8.55
N LYS A 41 6.51 -12.84 9.22
CA LYS A 41 7.54 -13.71 9.82
C LYS A 41 6.95 -14.68 10.84
N LYS A 42 6.03 -14.22 11.70
CA LYS A 42 5.44 -15.05 12.76
C LYS A 42 4.36 -15.99 12.27
N ILE A 43 3.49 -15.55 11.34
CA ILE A 43 2.29 -16.26 10.94
C ILE A 43 2.51 -17.05 9.65
N VAL A 44 3.05 -16.41 8.61
CA VAL A 44 3.30 -17.05 7.30
C VAL A 44 4.54 -17.94 7.36
N LYS A 45 5.52 -17.58 8.18
CA LYS A 45 6.78 -18.33 8.38
C LYS A 45 7.54 -18.52 7.07
N LYS A 46 7.75 -19.77 6.65
CA LYS A 46 8.49 -20.14 5.42
C LYS A 46 7.58 -20.34 4.20
N ASN A 47 6.25 -20.24 4.37
CA ASN A 47 5.32 -20.48 3.27
C ASN A 47 5.38 -19.38 2.20
N ASN A 48 5.03 -19.76 0.98
CA ASN A 48 4.83 -18.82 -0.11
C ASN A 48 3.53 -18.02 0.12
N PHE A 49 3.50 -16.77 -0.35
CA PHE A 49 2.33 -15.92 -0.21
C PHE A 49 2.19 -14.90 -1.34
N ILE A 50 1.00 -14.33 -1.44
CA ILE A 50 0.66 -13.22 -2.34
C ILE A 50 0.44 -11.99 -1.46
N LEU A 51 1.01 -10.86 -1.85
CA LEU A 51 0.73 -9.57 -1.24
C LEU A 51 -0.47 -8.91 -1.91
N VAL A 52 -1.38 -8.38 -1.11
CA VAL A 52 -2.46 -7.51 -1.56
C VAL A 52 -2.42 -6.25 -0.71
N GLY A 53 -2.13 -5.12 -1.33
CA GLY A 53 -2.02 -3.85 -0.62
C GLY A 53 -2.92 -2.78 -1.24
N SER A 54 -3.73 -2.11 -0.41
CA SER A 54 -4.54 -0.97 -0.84
C SER A 54 -3.91 0.34 -0.39
N SER A 55 -3.88 1.35 -1.26
CA SER A 55 -3.36 2.69 -0.96
C SER A 55 -1.95 2.64 -0.32
N MET A 56 -1.80 3.12 0.91
CA MET A 56 -0.58 2.99 1.71
C MET A 56 -0.14 1.54 1.88
N GLY A 57 -1.08 0.59 1.98
CA GLY A 57 -0.77 -0.84 2.10
C GLY A 57 0.03 -1.39 0.92
N ALA A 58 -0.11 -0.81 -0.28
CA ALA A 58 0.75 -1.14 -1.42
C ALA A 58 2.20 -0.68 -1.20
N TRP A 59 2.41 0.48 -0.59
CA TRP A 59 3.74 0.96 -0.22
C TRP A 59 4.41 0.04 0.81
N LEU A 60 3.68 -0.29 1.88
CA LEU A 60 4.15 -1.22 2.91
C LEU A 60 4.48 -2.61 2.32
N SER A 61 3.66 -3.08 1.36
CA SER A 61 3.89 -4.33 0.62
C SER A 61 5.17 -4.29 -0.20
N ILE A 62 5.46 -3.19 -0.89
CA ILE A 62 6.70 -3.03 -1.68
C ILE A 62 7.93 -3.14 -0.78
N ASN A 63 7.88 -2.59 0.44
CA ASN A 63 8.99 -2.68 1.39
C ASN A 63 9.29 -4.14 1.80
N GLN A 64 8.31 -5.05 1.73
CA GLN A 64 8.52 -6.47 2.09
C GLN A 64 9.37 -7.24 1.06
N PHE A 65 9.51 -6.73 -0.16
CA PHE A 65 10.35 -7.40 -1.18
C PHE A 65 11.83 -7.46 -0.79
N SER A 66 12.30 -6.56 0.05
CA SER A 66 13.69 -6.60 0.57
C SER A 66 13.95 -7.82 1.48
N PHE A 67 12.90 -8.38 2.08
CA PHE A 67 13.00 -9.46 3.06
C PHE A 67 12.46 -10.80 2.56
N PHE A 68 11.35 -10.78 1.82
CA PHE A 68 10.59 -11.99 1.47
C PHE A 68 10.55 -12.26 -0.03
N LYS A 69 11.48 -11.71 -0.80
CA LYS A 69 11.48 -11.80 -2.27
C LYS A 69 11.26 -13.22 -2.81
N LYS A 70 11.87 -14.23 -2.18
CA LYS A 70 11.75 -15.65 -2.60
C LYS A 70 10.37 -16.24 -2.29
N GLN A 71 9.71 -15.78 -1.23
CA GLN A 71 8.41 -16.28 -0.77
C GLN A 71 7.24 -15.56 -1.43
N ILE A 72 7.43 -14.30 -1.87
CA ILE A 72 6.39 -13.54 -2.56
C ILE A 72 6.21 -14.12 -3.96
N LYS A 73 5.01 -14.66 -4.23
CA LYS A 73 4.65 -15.29 -5.52
C LYS A 73 3.73 -14.42 -6.37
N GLY A 74 3.23 -13.32 -5.84
CA GLY A 74 2.41 -12.36 -6.56
C GLY A 74 2.19 -11.08 -5.78
N PHE A 75 1.86 -10.00 -6.48
CA PHE A 75 1.54 -8.72 -5.85
C PHE A 75 0.37 -8.05 -6.54
N ILE A 76 -0.62 -7.65 -5.75
CA ILE A 76 -1.74 -6.80 -6.19
C ILE A 76 -1.70 -5.49 -5.40
N GLY A 77 -1.62 -4.38 -6.12
CA GLY A 77 -1.81 -3.05 -5.56
C GLY A 77 -3.15 -2.46 -6.00
N ILE A 78 -3.90 -1.93 -5.05
CA ILE A 78 -5.21 -1.31 -5.26
C ILE A 78 -5.11 0.17 -4.92
N GLY A 79 -5.40 1.07 -5.87
CA GLY A 79 -5.26 2.52 -5.65
C GLY A 79 -3.90 2.90 -5.07
N SER A 80 -2.82 2.25 -5.54
CA SER A 80 -1.50 2.28 -4.90
C SER A 80 -0.96 3.70 -4.73
N ALA A 81 -0.60 4.06 -3.49
CA ALA A 81 -0.16 5.39 -3.09
C ALA A 81 1.26 5.40 -2.46
N PRO A 82 2.30 4.89 -3.16
CA PRO A 82 3.65 5.01 -2.63
C PRO A 82 4.08 6.48 -2.57
N GLU A 83 4.82 6.82 -1.52
CA GLU A 83 5.37 8.18 -1.31
C GLU A 83 4.31 9.31 -1.29
N PHE A 84 3.04 8.97 -1.00
CA PHE A 84 1.94 9.94 -0.97
C PHE A 84 2.17 11.06 0.04
N LEU A 85 2.86 10.77 1.14
CA LEU A 85 3.18 11.74 2.19
C LEU A 85 3.96 12.94 1.63
N GLU A 86 4.89 12.71 0.71
CA GLU A 86 5.63 13.78 0.06
C GLU A 86 4.83 14.37 -1.11
N HIS A 87 4.37 13.51 -2.04
CA HIS A 87 3.88 13.97 -3.34
C HIS A 87 2.42 14.44 -3.33
N LEU A 88 1.57 13.85 -2.50
CA LEU A 88 0.14 14.15 -2.46
C LEU A 88 -0.25 14.96 -1.23
N MET A 89 0.62 15.04 -0.23
CA MET A 89 0.35 15.73 1.03
C MET A 89 1.33 16.89 1.24
N TRP A 90 2.59 16.65 1.56
CA TRP A 90 3.54 17.70 1.90
C TRP A 90 3.73 18.75 0.81
N LYS A 91 3.83 18.34 -0.46
CA LYS A 91 3.93 19.29 -1.58
C LYS A 91 2.71 20.19 -1.74
N LYS A 92 1.55 19.74 -1.28
CA LYS A 92 0.29 20.52 -1.31
C LYS A 92 0.10 21.41 -0.07
N PHE A 93 0.86 21.19 0.98
CA PHE A 93 0.82 22.06 2.16
C PHE A 93 1.26 23.48 1.79
N THR A 94 0.54 24.47 2.30
CA THR A 94 0.96 25.88 2.19
C THR A 94 2.25 26.12 2.97
N LYS A 95 2.86 27.27 2.83
CA LYS A 95 4.05 27.66 3.58
C LYS A 95 3.74 27.69 5.09
N GLU A 96 2.58 28.21 5.45
CA GLU A 96 2.09 28.30 6.84
C GLU A 96 1.91 26.90 7.43
N MET A 97 1.20 25.99 6.74
CA MET A 97 1.01 24.60 7.17
C MET A 97 2.35 23.88 7.38
N LYS A 98 3.31 24.06 6.48
CA LYS A 98 4.66 23.47 6.60
C LYS A 98 5.39 24.03 7.82
N ASN A 99 5.37 25.35 8.00
CA ASN A 99 6.03 26.02 9.13
C ASN A 99 5.41 25.56 10.46
N GLU A 100 4.10 25.48 10.54
CA GLU A 100 3.39 24.98 11.71
C GLU A 100 3.76 23.52 12.00
N THR A 101 3.72 22.65 10.98
CA THR A 101 4.10 21.23 11.11
C THR A 101 5.53 21.08 11.62
N ILE A 102 6.47 21.89 11.12
CA ILE A 102 7.88 21.85 11.54
C ILE A 102 8.03 22.36 12.97
N LYS A 103 7.38 23.49 13.30
CA LYS A 103 7.54 24.16 14.62
C LYS A 103 6.86 23.38 15.75
N LYS A 104 5.63 22.88 15.51
CA LYS A 104 4.84 22.14 16.52
C LYS A 104 5.06 20.62 16.46
N GLY A 105 5.73 20.12 15.41
CA GLY A 105 5.91 18.69 15.17
C GLY A 105 4.68 18.00 14.58
N ILE A 106 3.52 18.69 14.49
CA ILE A 106 2.24 18.14 14.06
C ILE A 106 1.36 19.22 13.43
N TYR A 107 0.57 18.81 12.44
CA TYR A 107 -0.51 19.60 11.84
C TYR A 107 -1.77 18.75 11.72
N ASN A 108 -2.91 19.24 12.19
CA ASN A 108 -4.18 18.57 12.05
C ASN A 108 -4.82 18.94 10.71
N LEU A 109 -4.70 18.03 9.73
CA LEU A 109 -5.25 18.21 8.40
C LEU A 109 -6.76 17.93 8.42
N LYS A 110 -7.57 18.93 8.13
CA LYS A 110 -9.02 18.79 8.00
C LYS A 110 -9.40 18.19 6.65
N HIS A 111 -10.23 17.17 6.64
CA HIS A 111 -10.82 16.59 5.44
C HIS A 111 -12.29 16.22 5.70
N GLY A 112 -13.22 17.06 5.22
CA GLY A 112 -14.63 16.97 5.61
C GLY A 112 -14.79 17.12 7.12
N ASN A 113 -15.47 16.17 7.76
CA ASN A 113 -15.69 16.14 9.21
C ASN A 113 -14.57 15.46 10.00
N TYR A 114 -13.50 15.04 9.34
CA TYR A 114 -12.38 14.33 9.98
C TYR A 114 -11.14 15.20 10.07
N GLU A 115 -10.40 15.04 11.17
CA GLU A 115 -9.07 15.61 11.35
C GLU A 115 -8.04 14.49 11.38
N TYR A 116 -7.00 14.65 10.57
CA TYR A 116 -5.88 13.71 10.51
C TYR A 116 -4.62 14.37 11.06
N PRO A 117 -4.07 13.89 12.17
CA PRO A 117 -2.83 14.42 12.72
C PRO A 117 -1.64 13.98 11.85
N ILE A 118 -1.08 14.92 11.11
CA ILE A 118 0.10 14.68 10.28
C ILE A 118 1.34 15.17 11.03
N THR A 119 2.15 14.23 11.50
CA THR A 119 3.36 14.55 12.22
C THR A 119 4.53 14.82 11.29
N TYR A 120 5.43 15.73 11.67
CA TYR A 120 6.64 15.99 10.89
C TYR A 120 7.55 14.77 10.81
N GLN A 121 7.55 13.93 11.86
CA GLN A 121 8.28 12.66 11.86
C GLN A 121 7.73 11.69 10.80
N LEU A 122 6.41 11.63 10.60
CA LEU A 122 5.79 10.82 9.55
C LEU A 122 6.25 11.25 8.16
N ILE A 123 6.29 12.56 7.89
CA ILE A 123 6.80 13.11 6.63
C ILE A 123 8.27 12.77 6.43
N LYS A 124 9.13 13.00 7.44
CA LYS A 124 10.56 12.68 7.37
C LYS A 124 10.81 11.19 7.15
N ASP A 125 10.07 10.34 7.84
CA ASP A 125 10.19 8.90 7.70
C ASP A 125 9.70 8.42 6.32
N GLY A 126 8.62 9.00 5.79
CA GLY A 126 8.16 8.73 4.42
C GLY A 126 9.25 8.98 3.37
N ARG A 127 10.02 10.08 3.52
CA ARG A 127 11.16 10.40 2.65
C ARG A 127 12.29 9.38 2.71
N LYS A 128 12.51 8.75 3.87
CA LYS A 128 13.52 7.68 4.03
C LYS A 128 13.06 6.36 3.38
N ASN A 129 11.75 6.16 3.26
CA ASN A 129 11.14 4.93 2.74
C ASN A 129 10.77 5.00 1.26
N LYS A 130 11.49 5.76 0.45
CA LYS A 130 11.25 5.86 -0.99
C LYS A 130 11.33 4.50 -1.67
N VAL A 131 10.41 4.25 -2.60
CA VAL A 131 10.31 2.98 -3.33
C VAL A 131 10.18 3.15 -4.85
N LEU A 132 9.76 4.32 -5.32
CA LEU A 132 9.50 4.56 -6.75
C LEU A 132 10.76 4.58 -7.62
N GLU A 133 11.92 4.79 -7.01
CA GLU A 133 13.23 4.76 -7.67
C GLU A 133 13.90 3.38 -7.58
N LYS A 134 13.33 2.44 -6.81
CA LYS A 134 13.89 1.09 -6.65
C LYS A 134 13.74 0.28 -7.95
N LYS A 135 14.65 -0.67 -8.15
CA LYS A 135 14.56 -1.71 -9.20
C LYS A 135 14.40 -3.07 -8.50
N ILE A 136 13.22 -3.68 -8.67
CA ILE A 136 12.91 -4.99 -8.08
C ILE A 136 12.88 -6.02 -9.19
N SER A 137 13.92 -6.86 -9.26
CA SER A 137 13.94 -8.01 -10.15
C SER A 137 13.18 -9.18 -9.49
N SER A 138 12.02 -9.53 -10.01
CA SER A 138 11.20 -10.65 -9.50
C SER A 138 10.30 -11.17 -10.63
N LYS A 139 10.38 -12.47 -10.93
CA LYS A 139 9.62 -13.14 -12.00
C LYS A 139 8.20 -13.53 -11.56
N ILE A 140 7.47 -12.62 -10.93
CA ILE A 140 6.10 -12.84 -10.44
C ILE A 140 5.08 -12.06 -11.26
N LYS A 141 3.79 -12.36 -11.07
CA LYS A 141 2.71 -11.48 -11.55
C LYS A 141 2.56 -10.27 -10.62
N VAL A 142 2.57 -9.06 -11.21
CA VAL A 142 2.31 -7.80 -10.51
C VAL A 142 1.14 -7.11 -11.20
N THR A 143 0.03 -6.98 -10.48
CA THR A 143 -1.19 -6.36 -10.99
C THR A 143 -1.51 -5.11 -10.18
N MET A 144 -1.62 -3.97 -10.85
CA MET A 144 -2.12 -2.74 -10.26
C MET A 144 -3.56 -2.50 -10.72
N ILE A 145 -4.47 -2.35 -9.76
CA ILE A 145 -5.89 -2.09 -9.99
C ILE A 145 -6.20 -0.66 -9.53
N HIS A 146 -6.81 0.15 -10.41
CA HIS A 146 -7.05 1.55 -10.10
C HIS A 146 -8.38 2.04 -10.67
N GLY A 147 -9.13 2.79 -9.88
CA GLY A 147 -10.36 3.46 -10.31
C GLY A 147 -10.05 4.66 -11.21
N ASN A 148 -10.84 4.88 -12.27
CA ASN A 148 -10.62 6.06 -13.11
C ASN A 148 -11.25 7.35 -12.55
N LYS A 149 -12.06 7.22 -11.49
CA LYS A 149 -12.60 8.32 -10.69
C LYS A 149 -11.96 8.38 -9.30
N ASP A 150 -10.73 7.87 -9.14
CA ASP A 150 -9.95 8.04 -7.93
C ASP A 150 -9.47 9.50 -7.82
N GLU A 151 -10.13 10.27 -6.96
CA GLU A 151 -9.84 11.69 -6.69
C GLU A 151 -8.73 11.87 -5.65
N VAL A 152 -8.38 10.80 -4.94
CA VAL A 152 -7.37 10.81 -3.86
C VAL A 152 -5.98 10.58 -4.42
N VAL A 153 -5.83 9.52 -5.24
CA VAL A 153 -4.55 9.09 -5.78
C VAL A 153 -4.60 9.02 -7.31
N PRO A 154 -3.82 9.82 -8.02
CA PRO A 154 -3.73 9.73 -9.48
C PRO A 154 -3.21 8.37 -9.97
N GLN A 155 -3.80 7.82 -11.03
CA GLN A 155 -3.42 6.52 -11.62
C GLN A 155 -1.93 6.40 -11.97
N LYS A 156 -1.24 7.52 -12.20
CA LYS A 156 0.21 7.52 -12.49
C LYS A 156 1.03 6.81 -11.42
N TYR A 157 0.62 6.86 -10.14
CA TYR A 157 1.35 6.18 -9.05
C TYR A 157 1.30 4.66 -9.19
N SER A 158 0.15 4.08 -9.50
CA SER A 158 0.06 2.64 -9.82
C SER A 158 0.89 2.25 -11.04
N LYS A 159 0.94 3.10 -12.07
CA LYS A 159 1.80 2.87 -13.24
C LYS A 159 3.29 2.97 -12.89
N GLN A 160 3.67 3.90 -12.01
CA GLN A 160 5.05 4.01 -11.50
C GLN A 160 5.43 2.76 -10.70
N VAL A 161 4.53 2.22 -9.86
CA VAL A 161 4.77 0.95 -9.16
C VAL A 161 5.06 -0.19 -10.13
N LEU A 162 4.37 -0.29 -11.26
CA LEU A 162 4.69 -1.32 -12.26
C LEU A 162 6.11 -1.15 -12.85
N ARG A 163 6.61 0.08 -12.95
CA ARG A 163 7.94 0.34 -13.54
C ARG A 163 9.08 -0.13 -12.65
N ILE A 164 8.92 -0.11 -11.32
CA ILE A 164 9.99 -0.55 -10.41
C ILE A 164 10.26 -2.06 -10.51
N PHE A 165 9.29 -2.86 -10.96
CA PHE A 165 9.46 -4.30 -11.17
C PHE A 165 10.05 -4.57 -12.55
N THR A 166 11.32 -4.95 -12.63
CA THR A 166 12.05 -5.03 -13.91
C THR A 166 11.75 -6.30 -14.73
N THR A 167 11.51 -7.45 -14.06
CA THR A 167 11.34 -8.77 -14.69
C THR A 167 9.96 -9.40 -14.48
N ALA A 168 9.03 -8.68 -13.86
CA ALA A 168 7.69 -9.18 -13.52
C ALA A 168 6.76 -9.23 -14.76
N LYS A 169 5.79 -10.14 -14.73
CA LYS A 169 4.62 -10.10 -15.61
C LYS A 169 3.66 -9.03 -15.12
N LYS A 170 3.67 -7.86 -15.76
CA LYS A 170 2.99 -6.65 -15.30
C LYS A 170 1.61 -6.51 -15.91
N LYS A 171 0.64 -6.06 -15.10
CA LYS A 171 -0.72 -5.74 -15.55
C LYS A 171 -1.25 -4.49 -14.88
N PHE A 172 -1.84 -3.59 -15.66
CA PHE A 172 -2.62 -2.46 -15.17
C PHE A 172 -4.09 -2.70 -15.48
N VAL A 173 -4.94 -2.62 -14.46
CA VAL A 173 -6.38 -2.82 -14.55
C VAL A 173 -7.08 -1.54 -14.14
N LYS A 174 -7.68 -0.86 -15.11
CA LYS A 174 -8.52 0.32 -14.89
C LYS A 174 -9.96 -0.10 -14.61
N ILE A 175 -10.54 0.40 -13.52
CA ILE A 175 -11.96 0.22 -13.20
C ILE A 175 -12.73 1.47 -13.59
N ASN A 176 -13.59 1.34 -14.60
CA ASN A 176 -14.43 2.45 -15.03
C ASN A 176 -15.44 2.82 -13.95
N ASN A 177 -15.54 4.13 -13.65
CA ASN A 177 -16.30 4.71 -12.56
C ASN A 177 -15.91 4.20 -11.16
N GLY A 178 -14.71 3.62 -11.03
CA GLY A 178 -14.16 3.21 -9.74
C GLY A 178 -13.58 4.40 -8.99
N ASP A 179 -13.84 4.46 -7.70
CA ASP A 179 -13.27 5.39 -6.72
C ASP A 179 -11.91 4.89 -6.18
N HIS A 180 -11.39 5.55 -5.16
CA HIS A 180 -10.14 5.16 -4.50
C HIS A 180 -10.23 3.80 -3.80
N SER A 181 -11.34 3.53 -3.14
CA SER A 181 -11.50 2.33 -2.29
C SER A 181 -11.75 1.06 -3.09
N LEU A 182 -12.42 1.16 -4.23
CA LEU A 182 -12.92 0.05 -5.06
C LEU A 182 -13.71 -0.98 -4.25
N SER A 183 -14.37 -0.55 -3.16
CA SER A 183 -15.11 -1.41 -2.23
C SER A 183 -16.51 -1.79 -2.72
N ASN A 184 -16.99 -1.19 -3.81
CA ASN A 184 -18.25 -1.58 -4.41
C ASN A 184 -18.20 -2.97 -5.07
N LYS A 185 -19.36 -3.57 -5.32
CA LYS A 185 -19.50 -4.93 -5.88
C LYS A 185 -18.67 -5.15 -7.16
N LYS A 186 -18.61 -4.15 -8.05
CA LYS A 186 -17.86 -4.22 -9.32
C LYS A 186 -16.35 -4.23 -9.06
N GLY A 187 -15.87 -3.35 -8.18
CA GLY A 187 -14.46 -3.28 -7.77
C GLY A 187 -14.01 -4.57 -7.11
N LEU A 188 -14.75 -5.04 -6.10
CA LEU A 188 -14.45 -6.28 -5.39
C LEU A 188 -14.43 -7.50 -6.31
N LYS A 189 -15.43 -7.64 -7.21
CA LYS A 189 -15.45 -8.73 -8.21
C LYS A 189 -14.20 -8.73 -9.07
N LYS A 190 -13.73 -7.54 -9.48
CA LYS A 190 -12.54 -7.43 -10.32
C LYS A 190 -11.27 -7.75 -9.54
N ILE A 191 -11.15 -7.30 -8.29
CA ILE A 191 -10.03 -7.62 -7.40
C ILE A 191 -9.92 -9.14 -7.21
N VAL A 192 -11.04 -9.80 -6.88
CA VAL A 192 -11.10 -11.27 -6.70
C VAL A 192 -10.72 -12.00 -7.99
N LEU A 193 -11.20 -11.53 -9.15
CA LEU A 193 -10.84 -12.11 -10.45
C LEU A 193 -9.34 -12.06 -10.71
N GLU A 194 -8.70 -10.91 -10.49
CA GLU A 194 -7.25 -10.77 -10.72
C GLU A 194 -6.43 -11.56 -9.68
N LEU A 195 -6.91 -11.66 -8.44
CA LEU A 195 -6.28 -12.48 -7.42
C LEU A 195 -6.35 -13.98 -7.78
N ASN A 196 -7.50 -14.46 -8.24
CA ASN A 196 -7.65 -15.85 -8.70
C ASN A 196 -6.66 -16.21 -9.82
N LYS A 197 -6.41 -15.27 -10.77
CA LYS A 197 -5.42 -15.48 -11.86
C LYS A 197 -3.98 -15.60 -11.35
N ILE A 198 -3.66 -14.99 -10.21
CA ILE A 198 -2.32 -15.17 -9.61
C ILE A 198 -2.28 -16.49 -8.85
N VAL A 199 -3.35 -16.80 -8.12
CA VAL A 199 -3.46 -18.05 -7.35
C VAL A 199 -3.36 -19.28 -8.25
N SER A 200 -4.08 -19.29 -9.40
CA SER A 200 -4.07 -20.43 -10.32
C SER A 200 -2.71 -20.72 -10.97
N ASP A 201 -1.75 -19.79 -10.90
CA ASP A 201 -0.39 -20.04 -11.41
C ASP A 201 0.55 -20.61 -10.33
N ILE A 202 0.09 -20.65 -9.07
CA ILE A 202 0.93 -21.03 -7.92
C ILE A 202 0.54 -22.39 -7.36
N ILE A 203 -0.72 -22.79 -7.61
CA ILE A 203 -1.27 -24.10 -7.24
C ILE A 203 -1.17 -25.05 -8.43
#